data_2c34132300d9eb7c0b2280b47db63533
#
_entry.id   2c34132300d9eb7c0b2280b47db63533
#
_cell.length_a   1.000
_cell.length_b   1.000
_cell.length_c   1.000
_cell.angle_alpha   90.00
_cell.angle_beta   90.00
_cell.angle_gamma   90.00
#
_symmetry.space_group_name_H-M   'P 1'
#
loop_
_entity.id
_entity.type
_entity.pdbx_description
1 polymer ?
#
loop_
_entity_poly.entity_id
_entity_poly.type
_entity_poly.pdbx_seq_one_letter_code
_entity_poly.pdbx_strand_id
1 'polypeptide(L)'
;FFFKQKTAYEMKRSLVGSEMCIRDRTVEGQEAMIERADVEIISEDIPGWLVANEGRLTVALDITVTENLRKEGLARELVNRIQNLRKSSGYDITDKISVTVLSNDGMDEAIKDFNSYIANQVLAVSVEITDVISDATEMDFEDFKLSVRIEKA
;
A
#
# COMPACT_ATOMS: atom_id res chain seq x y z
N PHE A 1 -5.15 17.43 28.74
CA PHE A 1 -3.89 18.14 28.46
C PHE A 1 -3.29 17.54 27.19
N PHE A 2 -3.31 18.29 26.09
CA PHE A 2 -2.76 17.85 24.81
C PHE A 2 -1.24 18.07 24.80
N PHE A 3 -0.47 16.98 24.76
CA PHE A 3 0.93 17.04 24.42
C PHE A 3 1.09 17.01 22.90
N LYS A 4 1.59 18.09 22.30
CA LYS A 4 2.00 18.10 20.91
C LYS A 4 3.18 17.13 20.77
N GLN A 5 2.99 16.01 20.05
CA GLN A 5 4.06 15.07 19.78
C GLN A 5 5.19 15.76 19.03
N LYS A 6 6.40 15.59 19.54
CA LYS A 6 7.62 15.96 18.84
C LYS A 6 7.93 14.89 17.82
N THR A 7 8.49 15.27 16.67
CA THR A 7 8.88 14.35 15.58
C THR A 7 9.77 13.23 16.09
N ALA A 8 9.78 12.07 15.42
CA ALA A 8 10.58 10.89 15.79
C ALA A 8 12.07 11.20 16.04
N TYR A 9 12.59 12.29 15.45
CA TYR A 9 13.96 12.76 15.67
C TYR A 9 14.16 13.43 17.04
N GLU A 10 13.14 14.10 17.56
CA GLU A 10 13.21 14.72 18.90
C GLU A 10 12.98 13.69 20.04
N MET A 11 12.26 12.59 19.76
CA MET A 11 12.07 11.52 20.74
C MET A 11 13.37 10.72 21.01
N LYS A 12 14.28 10.62 20.03
CA LYS A 12 15.53 9.88 20.16
C LYS A 12 16.47 10.44 21.22
N ARG A 13 16.34 11.70 21.59
CA ARG A 13 17.24 12.40 22.53
C ARG A 13 16.76 12.38 23.98
N SER A 14 15.51 11.98 24.23
CA SER A 14 14.90 12.03 25.55
C SER A 14 14.65 10.66 26.18
N LEU A 15 14.88 9.54 25.46
CA LEU A 15 14.59 8.18 25.92
C LEU A 15 15.82 7.27 26.10
N VAL A 16 17.03 7.79 25.93
CA VAL A 16 18.28 7.05 26.20
C VAL A 16 18.94 7.60 27.44
N GLY A 17 18.54 7.09 28.56
CA GLY A 17 19.13 7.33 29.87
C GLY A 17 18.24 6.68 30.91
N SER A 18 18.76 5.64 31.54
CA SER A 18 18.20 5.08 32.75
C SER A 18 17.91 6.22 33.71
N GLU A 19 16.72 6.31 34.15
CA GLU A 19 16.18 7.02 35.27
C GLU A 19 14.92 7.77 34.88
N MET A 20 13.85 7.39 35.53
CA MET A 20 12.57 8.05 35.72
C MET A 20 12.58 9.52 35.29
N CYS A 21 12.06 9.81 34.08
CA CYS A 21 11.93 11.18 33.63
C CYS A 21 10.90 11.91 34.48
N ILE A 22 11.36 12.52 35.54
CA ILE A 22 10.64 13.50 36.35
C ILE A 22 10.69 14.79 35.54
N ARG A 23 9.55 15.32 35.16
CA ARG A 23 9.43 16.66 34.59
C ARG A 23 8.72 17.56 35.57
N ASP A 24 9.42 18.58 36.02
CA ASP A 24 8.85 19.63 36.82
C ASP A 24 7.94 20.49 35.93
N ARG A 25 6.71 20.63 36.34
CA ARG A 25 5.73 21.51 35.69
C ARG A 25 5.13 22.48 36.69
N THR A 26 4.94 23.70 36.24
CA THR A 26 4.20 24.69 37.03
C THR A 26 2.71 24.56 36.68
N VAL A 27 1.93 24.13 37.67
CA VAL A 27 0.47 24.06 37.58
C VAL A 27 -0.09 25.12 38.53
N GLU A 28 -0.85 26.07 38.01
CA GLU A 28 -1.43 27.19 38.80
C GLU A 28 -0.41 27.98 39.62
N GLY A 29 0.84 28.09 39.13
CA GLY A 29 1.91 28.83 39.80
C GLY A 29 2.67 28.06 40.87
N GLN A 30 2.39 26.75 41.05
CA GLN A 30 3.11 25.84 41.90
C GLN A 30 3.91 24.82 41.09
N GLU A 31 5.14 24.54 41.52
CA GLU A 31 5.93 23.46 40.94
C GLU A 31 5.36 22.11 41.36
N ALA A 32 4.95 21.32 40.40
CA ALA A 32 4.48 19.95 40.57
C ALA A 32 5.48 18.96 39.94
N MET A 33 5.93 18.01 40.73
CA MET A 33 6.74 16.91 40.26
C MET A 33 5.82 15.80 39.74
N ILE A 34 5.92 15.44 38.43
CA ILE A 34 5.07 14.45 37.80
C ILE A 34 5.89 13.18 37.56
N GLU A 35 5.49 12.09 38.18
CA GLU A 35 6.05 10.77 37.98
C GLU A 35 5.37 10.04 36.82
N ARG A 36 6.01 9.01 36.30
CA ARG A 36 5.45 8.17 35.25
C ARG A 36 4.13 7.50 35.66
N ALA A 37 3.95 7.26 36.94
CA ALA A 37 2.72 6.67 37.49
C ALA A 37 1.53 7.64 37.47
N ASP A 38 1.79 8.94 37.40
CA ASP A 38 0.79 9.99 37.44
C ASP A 38 0.24 10.33 36.03
N VAL A 39 0.79 9.70 34.99
CA VAL A 39 0.43 10.01 33.59
C VAL A 39 0.11 8.75 32.82
N GLU A 40 -0.93 8.81 32.04
CA GLU A 40 -1.24 7.81 31.03
C GLU A 40 -0.62 8.26 29.68
N ILE A 41 0.20 7.37 29.09
CA ILE A 41 0.81 7.62 27.78
C ILE A 41 -0.15 7.08 26.73
N ILE A 42 -0.85 7.99 26.05
CA ILE A 42 -1.75 7.66 24.94
C ILE A 42 -1.01 7.94 23.62
N SER A 43 -1.01 6.95 22.74
CA SER A 43 -0.52 7.13 21.36
C SER A 43 -1.70 7.62 20.51
N GLU A 44 -1.54 8.75 19.86
CA GLU A 44 -2.48 9.23 18.86
C GLU A 44 -1.94 8.92 17.47
N ASP A 45 -2.83 8.46 16.58
CA ASP A 45 -2.48 8.23 15.19
C ASP A 45 -2.21 9.56 14.49
N ILE A 46 -1.08 9.65 13.82
CA ILE A 46 -0.72 10.80 12.99
C ILE A 46 -1.45 10.62 11.65
N PRO A 47 -2.21 11.60 11.16
CA PRO A 47 -2.86 11.52 9.86
C PRO A 47 -1.86 11.13 8.76
N GLY A 48 -2.18 10.09 7.97
CA GLY A 48 -1.31 9.57 6.93
C GLY A 48 -0.30 8.51 7.38
N TRP A 49 -0.29 8.15 8.67
CA TRP A 49 0.61 7.12 9.21
C TRP A 49 -0.17 6.08 10.01
N LEU A 50 0.14 4.82 9.77
CA LEU A 50 -0.31 3.71 10.61
C LEU A 50 0.82 3.31 11.54
N VAL A 51 0.60 3.38 12.84
CA VAL A 51 1.65 3.11 13.84
C VAL A 51 1.30 1.87 14.64
N ALA A 52 2.26 0.96 14.74
CA ALA A 52 2.18 -0.23 15.60
C ALA A 52 3.34 -0.26 16.59
N ASN A 53 3.05 -0.62 17.83
CA ASN A 53 4.04 -0.71 18.91
C ASN A 53 4.05 -2.12 19.49
N GLU A 54 5.24 -2.68 19.65
CA GLU A 54 5.45 -3.92 20.39
C GLU A 54 6.68 -3.78 21.30
N GLY A 55 6.46 -3.67 22.58
CA GLY A 55 7.51 -3.46 23.58
C GLY A 55 8.31 -2.18 23.33
N ARG A 56 9.56 -2.32 22.87
CA ARG A 56 10.46 -1.20 22.55
C ARG A 56 10.49 -0.86 21.06
N LEU A 57 9.81 -1.66 20.23
CA LEU A 57 9.78 -1.47 18.79
C LEU A 57 8.54 -0.67 18.41
N THR A 58 8.74 0.42 17.70
CA THR A 58 7.69 1.21 17.06
C THR A 58 7.92 1.18 15.56
N VAL A 59 6.90 0.77 14.82
CA VAL A 59 6.88 0.79 13.35
C VAL A 59 5.82 1.77 12.90
N ALA A 60 6.17 2.68 12.01
CA ALA A 60 5.25 3.62 11.39
C ALA A 60 5.27 3.39 9.88
N LEU A 61 4.10 3.16 9.30
CA LEU A 61 3.89 2.99 7.86
C LEU A 61 3.23 4.25 7.32
N ASP A 62 3.85 4.87 6.31
CA ASP A 62 3.21 5.92 5.53
C ASP A 62 2.14 5.27 4.62
N ILE A 63 0.89 5.64 4.83
CA ILE A 63 -0.27 5.14 4.08
C ILE A 63 -0.72 6.10 2.97
N THR A 64 0.10 7.08 2.65
CA THR A 64 -0.21 8.02 1.57
C THR A 64 -0.07 7.34 0.21
N VAL A 65 -1.18 7.06 -0.46
CA VAL A 65 -1.20 6.47 -1.79
C VAL A 65 -1.07 7.56 -2.84
N THR A 66 0.08 7.62 -3.51
CA THR A 66 0.28 8.48 -4.67
C THR A 66 -0.35 7.88 -5.93
N GLU A 67 -0.63 8.70 -6.97
CA GLU A 67 -1.14 8.19 -8.25
C GLU A 67 -0.26 7.10 -8.87
N ASN A 68 1.06 7.22 -8.77
CA ASN A 68 1.97 6.21 -9.27
C ASN A 68 1.87 4.89 -8.50
N LEU A 69 1.75 4.94 -7.17
CA LEU A 69 1.54 3.75 -6.35
C LEU A 69 0.17 3.11 -6.62
N ARG A 70 -0.86 3.91 -6.89
CA ARG A 70 -2.17 3.41 -7.28
C ARG A 70 -2.10 2.66 -8.61
N LYS A 71 -1.46 3.23 -9.63
CA LYS A 71 -1.25 2.56 -10.93
C LYS A 71 -0.42 1.28 -10.79
N GLU A 72 0.63 1.29 -9.98
CA GLU A 72 1.42 0.10 -9.69
C GLU A 72 0.58 -0.98 -9.01
N GLY A 73 -0.27 -0.60 -8.06
CA GLY A 73 -1.21 -1.50 -7.39
C GLY A 73 -2.16 -2.17 -8.39
N LEU A 74 -2.77 -1.39 -9.28
CA LEU A 74 -3.64 -1.89 -10.35
C LEU A 74 -2.90 -2.85 -11.31
N ALA A 75 -1.67 -2.52 -11.69
CA ALA A 75 -0.86 -3.39 -12.55
C ALA A 75 -0.54 -4.73 -11.86
N ARG A 76 -0.22 -4.71 -10.58
CA ARG A 76 0.03 -5.94 -9.79
C ARG A 76 -1.24 -6.78 -9.65
N GLU A 77 -2.38 -6.14 -9.44
CA GLU A 77 -3.65 -6.84 -9.35
C GLU A 77 -4.04 -7.47 -10.69
N LEU A 78 -3.85 -6.75 -11.81
CA LEU A 78 -4.04 -7.30 -13.15
C LEU A 78 -3.17 -8.53 -13.40
N VAL A 79 -1.89 -8.47 -13.06
CA VAL A 79 -0.97 -9.62 -13.14
C VAL A 79 -1.52 -10.82 -12.37
N ASN A 80 -1.94 -10.62 -11.13
CA ASN A 80 -2.49 -11.70 -10.31
C ASN A 80 -3.75 -12.33 -10.95
N ARG A 81 -4.65 -11.52 -11.49
CA ARG A 81 -5.87 -11.99 -12.15
C ARG A 81 -5.57 -12.74 -13.45
N ILE A 82 -4.64 -12.23 -14.27
CA ILE A 82 -4.20 -12.94 -15.48
C ILE A 82 -3.54 -14.28 -15.13
N GLN A 83 -2.73 -14.34 -14.09
CA GLN A 83 -2.13 -15.59 -13.61
C GLN A 83 -3.21 -16.63 -13.19
N ASN A 84 -4.24 -16.16 -12.51
CA ASN A 84 -5.37 -17.01 -12.14
C ASN A 84 -6.15 -17.47 -13.40
N LEU A 85 -6.35 -16.59 -14.36
CA LEU A 85 -7.01 -16.93 -15.63
C LEU A 85 -6.20 -17.94 -16.43
N ARG A 86 -4.87 -17.80 -16.50
CA ARG A 86 -3.97 -18.79 -17.12
C ARG A 86 -4.15 -20.17 -16.48
N LYS A 87 -4.16 -20.22 -15.16
CA LYS A 87 -4.33 -21.47 -14.40
C LYS A 87 -5.69 -22.12 -14.68
N SER A 88 -6.77 -21.33 -14.66
CA SER A 88 -8.13 -21.84 -14.94
C SER A 88 -8.32 -22.28 -16.40
N SER A 89 -7.58 -21.66 -17.32
CA SER A 89 -7.56 -22.04 -18.75
C SER A 89 -6.65 -23.25 -19.06
N GLY A 90 -5.96 -23.80 -18.05
CA GLY A 90 -5.11 -24.97 -18.21
C GLY A 90 -3.80 -24.71 -18.95
N TYR A 91 -3.30 -23.47 -18.94
CA TYR A 91 -2.02 -23.15 -19.55
C TYR A 91 -0.85 -23.60 -18.67
N ASP A 92 0.21 -24.06 -19.29
CA ASP A 92 1.46 -24.38 -18.60
C ASP A 92 2.18 -23.10 -18.12
N ILE A 93 3.01 -23.26 -17.10
CA ILE A 93 3.77 -22.13 -16.53
C ILE A 93 4.68 -21.46 -17.58
N THR A 94 5.19 -22.25 -18.53
CA THR A 94 6.10 -21.80 -19.58
C THR A 94 5.42 -21.29 -20.84
N ASP A 95 4.11 -21.45 -20.95
CA ASP A 95 3.36 -21.00 -22.11
C ASP A 95 3.43 -19.48 -22.26
N LYS A 96 3.73 -19.02 -23.46
CA LYS A 96 3.63 -17.59 -23.80
C LYS A 96 2.20 -17.27 -24.21
N ILE A 97 1.75 -16.09 -23.87
CA ILE A 97 0.39 -15.62 -24.14
C ILE A 97 0.38 -14.28 -24.84
N SER A 98 -0.69 -13.98 -25.54
CA SER A 98 -1.10 -12.63 -25.94
C SER A 98 -2.25 -12.19 -25.04
N VAL A 99 -2.18 -10.98 -24.51
CA VAL A 99 -3.18 -10.42 -23.63
C VAL A 99 -3.86 -9.26 -24.33
N THR A 100 -5.19 -9.32 -24.44
CA THR A 100 -6.01 -8.22 -24.96
C THR A 100 -6.93 -7.75 -23.84
N VAL A 101 -6.95 -6.44 -23.60
CA VAL A 101 -7.74 -5.81 -22.55
C VAL A 101 -8.71 -4.82 -23.18
N LEU A 102 -9.97 -4.86 -22.76
CA LEU A 102 -10.95 -3.85 -23.16
C LEU A 102 -10.59 -2.52 -22.50
N SER A 103 -10.58 -1.45 -23.30
CA SER A 103 -10.27 -0.10 -22.83
C SER A 103 -11.16 0.29 -21.64
N ASN A 104 -10.53 0.80 -20.58
CA ASN A 104 -11.18 1.25 -19.37
C ASN A 104 -10.37 2.40 -18.75
N ASP A 105 -11.00 3.54 -18.56
CA ASP A 105 -10.35 4.77 -18.05
C ASP A 105 -9.61 4.55 -16.71
N GLY A 106 -10.08 3.63 -15.88
CA GLY A 106 -9.45 3.31 -14.60
C GLY A 106 -8.17 2.48 -14.72
N MET A 107 -7.96 1.76 -15.85
CA MET A 107 -6.85 0.81 -16.00
C MET A 107 -5.87 1.19 -17.12
N ASP A 108 -6.31 1.89 -18.15
CA ASP A 108 -5.53 2.13 -19.38
C ASP A 108 -4.18 2.80 -19.11
N GLU A 109 -4.16 3.79 -18.22
CA GLU A 109 -2.91 4.45 -17.83
C GLU A 109 -1.96 3.50 -17.09
N ALA A 110 -2.49 2.68 -16.20
CA ALA A 110 -1.68 1.70 -15.47
C ALA A 110 -1.08 0.65 -16.41
N ILE A 111 -1.84 0.18 -17.41
CA ILE A 111 -1.34 -0.75 -18.42
C ILE A 111 -0.26 -0.10 -19.29
N LYS A 112 -0.43 1.17 -19.68
CA LYS A 112 0.57 1.90 -20.49
C LYS A 112 1.87 2.10 -19.72
N ASP A 113 1.78 2.58 -18.48
CA ASP A 113 2.94 2.90 -17.64
C ASP A 113 3.70 1.64 -17.21
N PHE A 114 2.99 0.54 -16.96
CA PHE A 114 3.54 -0.73 -16.45
C PHE A 114 3.49 -1.89 -17.46
N ASN A 115 3.35 -1.62 -18.77
CA ASN A 115 3.21 -2.63 -19.81
C ASN A 115 4.31 -3.70 -19.77
N SER A 116 5.57 -3.27 -19.73
CA SER A 116 6.72 -4.18 -19.66
C SER A 116 6.73 -5.04 -18.40
N TYR A 117 6.33 -4.47 -17.27
CA TYR A 117 6.22 -5.20 -16.02
C TYR A 117 5.14 -6.29 -16.13
N ILE A 118 3.95 -5.93 -16.59
CA ILE A 118 2.82 -6.87 -16.75
C ILE A 118 3.24 -8.00 -17.71
N ALA A 119 3.76 -7.66 -18.90
CA ALA A 119 4.16 -8.63 -19.91
C ALA A 119 5.19 -9.64 -19.37
N ASN A 120 6.21 -9.17 -18.66
CA ASN A 120 7.23 -10.03 -18.06
C ASN A 120 6.65 -10.96 -16.98
N GLN A 121 5.76 -10.47 -16.14
CA GLN A 121 5.19 -11.24 -15.03
C GLN A 121 4.23 -12.33 -15.49
N VAL A 122 3.52 -12.11 -16.62
CA VAL A 122 2.55 -13.08 -17.14
C VAL A 122 3.07 -13.87 -18.34
N LEU A 123 4.35 -13.68 -18.74
CA LEU A 123 4.96 -14.26 -19.94
C LEU A 123 4.18 -13.90 -21.21
N ALA A 124 3.69 -12.67 -21.30
CA ALA A 124 3.01 -12.19 -22.49
C ALA A 124 4.01 -11.73 -23.56
N VAL A 125 3.73 -12.09 -24.81
CA VAL A 125 4.43 -11.57 -25.99
C VAL A 125 3.90 -10.19 -26.38
N SER A 126 2.62 -9.93 -26.11
CA SER A 126 1.97 -8.62 -26.27
C SER A 126 0.92 -8.38 -25.21
N VAL A 127 0.75 -7.13 -24.81
CA VAL A 127 -0.36 -6.64 -23.99
C VAL A 127 -0.96 -5.44 -24.71
N GLU A 128 -2.18 -5.59 -25.19
CA GLU A 128 -2.84 -4.62 -26.04
C GLU A 128 -4.17 -4.15 -25.43
N ILE A 129 -4.46 -2.87 -25.60
CA ILE A 129 -5.73 -2.27 -25.22
C ILE A 129 -6.58 -2.11 -26.48
N THR A 130 -7.85 -2.49 -26.45
CA THR A 130 -8.78 -2.40 -27.56
C THR A 130 -10.13 -1.85 -27.11
N ASP A 131 -10.83 -1.18 -28.01
CA ASP A 131 -12.18 -0.68 -27.75
C ASP A 131 -13.26 -1.75 -27.95
N VAL A 132 -12.93 -2.87 -28.59
CA VAL A 132 -13.88 -3.97 -28.83
C VAL A 132 -13.18 -5.28 -28.58
N ILE A 133 -13.79 -6.13 -27.75
CA ILE A 133 -13.29 -7.45 -27.43
C ILE A 133 -14.40 -8.48 -27.52
N SER A 134 -14.10 -9.66 -28.06
CA SER A 134 -14.98 -10.83 -28.07
C SER A 134 -14.34 -11.95 -27.26
N ASP A 135 -15.15 -12.85 -26.71
CA ASP A 135 -14.71 -14.02 -25.95
C ASP A 135 -13.79 -13.67 -24.76
N ALA A 136 -14.07 -12.53 -24.12
CA ALA A 136 -13.32 -12.07 -22.96
C ALA A 136 -13.89 -12.60 -21.65
N THR A 137 -13.00 -12.77 -20.68
CA THR A 137 -13.38 -13.07 -19.31
C THR A 137 -13.49 -11.75 -18.54
N GLU A 138 -14.63 -11.54 -17.86
CA GLU A 138 -14.83 -10.38 -16.99
C GLU A 138 -14.12 -10.61 -15.65
N MET A 139 -13.37 -9.61 -15.22
CA MET A 139 -12.64 -9.58 -13.96
C MET A 139 -13.16 -8.43 -13.11
N ASP A 140 -13.53 -8.70 -11.86
CA ASP A 140 -13.99 -7.68 -10.93
C ASP A 140 -12.77 -7.05 -10.22
N PHE A 141 -12.66 -5.74 -10.30
CA PHE A 141 -11.78 -4.90 -9.48
C PHE A 141 -12.63 -4.17 -8.44
N GLU A 142 -12.01 -3.58 -7.43
CA GLU A 142 -12.77 -2.92 -6.35
C GLU A 142 -13.75 -1.86 -6.87
N ASP A 143 -13.33 -1.05 -7.85
CA ASP A 143 -14.10 0.09 -8.34
C ASP A 143 -14.74 -0.13 -9.72
N PHE A 144 -14.32 -1.16 -10.47
CA PHE A 144 -14.76 -1.40 -11.85
C PHE A 144 -14.61 -2.85 -12.29
N LYS A 145 -15.16 -3.17 -13.46
CA LYS A 145 -14.99 -4.46 -14.13
C LYS A 145 -14.13 -4.29 -15.38
N LEU A 146 -13.29 -5.26 -15.64
CA LEU A 146 -12.39 -5.28 -16.78
C LEU A 146 -12.56 -6.57 -17.56
N SER A 147 -12.71 -6.45 -18.89
CA SER A 147 -12.77 -7.61 -19.77
C SER A 147 -11.39 -7.89 -20.34
N VAL A 148 -10.92 -9.10 -20.14
CA VAL A 148 -9.59 -9.54 -20.57
C VAL A 148 -9.70 -10.85 -21.35
N ARG A 149 -8.98 -10.95 -22.46
CA ARG A 149 -8.80 -12.17 -23.22
C ARG A 149 -7.33 -12.55 -23.22
N ILE A 150 -7.06 -13.83 -22.99
CA ILE A 150 -5.73 -14.41 -23.14
C ILE A 150 -5.76 -15.46 -24.22
N GLU A 151 -4.75 -15.49 -25.06
CA GLU A 151 -4.57 -16.50 -26.11
C GLU A 151 -3.15 -17.05 -26.04
N LYS A 152 -2.98 -18.33 -26.35
CA LYS A 152 -1.65 -18.94 -26.42
C LYS A 152 -0.94 -18.42 -27.67
N ALA A 153 0.28 -17.93 -27.52
CA ALA A 153 1.10 -17.39 -28.59
C ALA A 153 1.88 -18.47 -29.32
#